data_73bed811df30865f7fe5f8e881928ee4
#
_entry.id   73bed811df30865f7fe5f8e881928ee4
#
_cell.length_a   1.000
_cell.length_b   1.000
_cell.length_c   1.000
_cell.angle_alpha   90.00
_cell.angle_beta   90.00
_cell.angle_gamma   90.00
#
_symmetry.space_group_name_H-M   'P 1'
#
loop_
_entity.id
_entity.type
_entity.pdbx_description
1 polymer ?
#
loop_
_entity_poly.entity_id
_entity_poly.type
_entity_poly.pdbx_seq_one_letter_code
_entity_poly.pdbx_strand_id
1 'polypeptide(L)'
;MDDVEVPAFQRARRPEQRELRRQEILDAAELLLADLPAEEISLRELGRQLNVSKTHVVRYFETREGVFLELLNRQRLAWLDALSEELPEPPCEPEQAMAAWAGSLAARQVLCQLWSLLPNVLERNVSAETVLVYKLIDLEHRTRLATLIRDRVPALTEDDALTLTEYAVVSLVGLWPFSCPTPAIAEATADPRLERARVDFPVMYGEILKTTLAGLLARS
;
A
#
# COMPACT_ATOMS: atom_id res chain seq x y z
N MET A 1 42.27 33.43 -7.44
CA MET A 1 41.09 32.62 -7.81
C MET A 1 40.70 31.90 -6.51
N ASP A 2 39.88 32.59 -5.73
CA ASP A 2 39.53 32.11 -4.38
C ASP A 2 38.50 31.01 -4.47
N ASP A 3 38.91 29.81 -4.09
CA ASP A 3 37.99 28.69 -3.83
C ASP A 3 37.17 29.03 -2.59
N VAL A 4 35.93 29.46 -2.82
CA VAL A 4 34.97 29.66 -1.72
C VAL A 4 34.52 28.28 -1.23
N GLU A 5 35.16 27.76 -0.18
CA GLU A 5 34.72 26.60 0.56
C GLU A 5 33.31 26.84 1.10
N VAL A 6 32.33 26.18 0.51
CA VAL A 6 30.97 26.16 1.03
C VAL A 6 30.96 25.35 2.36
N PRO A 7 30.57 25.93 3.48
CA PRO A 7 30.65 25.27 4.78
C PRO A 7 29.91 23.93 4.80
N ALA A 8 30.51 22.91 5.40
CA ALA A 8 29.95 21.54 5.53
C ALA A 8 28.51 21.53 6.10
N PHE A 9 28.19 22.49 6.95
CA PHE A 9 26.87 22.70 7.56
C PHE A 9 25.76 23.08 6.56
N GLN A 10 26.09 23.80 5.47
CA GLN A 10 25.11 24.10 4.41
C GLN A 10 24.90 22.93 3.44
N ARG A 11 25.91 22.03 3.29
CA ARG A 11 25.80 20.81 2.48
C ARG A 11 24.90 19.76 3.18
N ALA A 12 24.98 19.63 4.50
CA ALA A 12 24.13 18.72 5.28
C ALA A 12 22.64 19.11 5.29
N ARG A 13 22.31 20.41 5.30
CA ARG A 13 20.92 20.92 5.25
C ARG A 13 20.18 20.65 3.94
N ARG A 14 20.87 20.53 2.82
CA ARG A 14 20.25 20.34 1.49
C ARG A 14 19.55 18.98 1.32
N PRO A 15 20.15 17.84 1.70
CA PRO A 15 19.49 16.55 1.66
C PRO A 15 18.26 16.48 2.57
N GLU A 16 18.37 16.97 3.80
CA GLU A 16 17.25 17.00 4.78
C GLU A 16 16.09 17.86 4.28
N GLN A 17 16.38 19.04 3.73
CA GLN A 17 15.35 19.91 3.13
C GLN A 17 14.70 19.27 1.90
N ARG A 18 15.47 18.53 1.10
CA ARG A 18 14.93 17.80 -0.06
C ARG A 18 13.98 16.71 0.42
N GLU A 19 14.36 15.94 1.43
CA GLU A 19 13.53 14.89 1.99
C GLU A 19 12.24 15.46 2.61
N LEU A 20 12.33 16.54 3.39
CA LEU A 20 11.15 17.22 3.93
C LEU A 20 10.16 17.61 2.83
N ARG A 21 10.64 18.15 1.69
CA ARG A 21 9.79 18.49 0.56
C ARG A 21 9.17 17.27 -0.12
N ARG A 22 9.89 16.14 -0.17
CA ARG A 22 9.31 14.88 -0.67
C ARG A 22 8.16 14.44 0.21
N GLN A 23 8.33 14.47 1.52
CA GLN A 23 7.28 14.12 2.48
C GLN A 23 6.05 15.04 2.35
N GLU A 24 6.22 16.35 2.22
CA GLU A 24 5.10 17.28 1.97
C GLU A 24 4.31 16.93 0.70
N ILE A 25 5.00 16.47 -0.37
CA ILE A 25 4.33 16.04 -1.60
C ILE A 25 3.56 14.73 -1.38
N LEU A 26 4.12 13.79 -0.62
CA LEU A 26 3.44 12.54 -0.27
C LEU A 26 2.21 12.80 0.63
N ASP A 27 2.31 13.72 1.59
CA ASP A 27 1.18 14.12 2.45
C ASP A 27 0.05 14.75 1.63
N ALA A 28 0.39 15.60 0.67
CA ALA A 28 -0.59 16.19 -0.23
C ALA A 28 -1.26 15.12 -1.13
N ALA A 29 -0.50 14.14 -1.59
CA ALA A 29 -1.03 13.04 -2.39
C ALA A 29 -1.99 12.15 -1.56
N GLU A 30 -1.64 11.87 -0.31
CA GLU A 30 -2.49 11.10 0.61
C GLU A 30 -3.82 11.82 0.89
N LEU A 31 -3.77 13.12 1.17
CA LEU A 31 -4.97 13.94 1.37
C LEU A 31 -5.86 13.96 0.14
N LEU A 32 -5.29 14.11 -1.06
CA LEU A 32 -6.07 14.12 -2.29
C LEU A 32 -6.70 12.75 -2.58
N LEU A 33 -6.01 11.65 -2.29
CA LEU A 33 -6.53 10.29 -2.48
C LEU A 33 -7.67 9.94 -1.52
N ALA A 34 -7.81 10.64 -0.41
CA ALA A 34 -8.97 10.47 0.48
C ALA A 34 -10.27 11.00 -0.15
N ASP A 35 -10.17 12.00 -1.03
CA ASP A 35 -11.34 12.72 -1.58
C ASP A 35 -11.52 12.50 -3.09
N LEU A 36 -10.48 12.13 -3.82
CA LEU A 36 -10.48 12.07 -5.28
C LEU A 36 -10.00 10.70 -5.80
N PRO A 37 -10.56 10.22 -6.92
CA PRO A 37 -10.00 9.09 -7.65
C PRO A 37 -8.55 9.39 -8.08
N ALA A 38 -7.68 8.36 -8.03
CA ALA A 38 -6.26 8.53 -8.36
C ALA A 38 -6.03 9.05 -9.80
N GLU A 39 -6.96 8.77 -10.73
CA GLU A 39 -6.91 9.21 -12.12
C GLU A 39 -7.03 10.73 -12.25
N GLU A 40 -7.72 11.38 -11.33
CA GLU A 40 -7.94 12.83 -11.31
C GLU A 40 -6.76 13.58 -10.68
N ILE A 41 -5.89 12.90 -9.93
CA ILE A 41 -4.73 13.49 -9.27
C ILE A 41 -3.56 13.57 -10.25
N SER A 42 -3.17 14.77 -10.62
CA SER A 42 -2.01 15.06 -11.48
C SER A 42 -0.91 15.77 -10.69
N LEU A 43 0.33 15.84 -11.25
CA LEU A 43 1.40 16.66 -10.66
C LEU A 43 1.05 18.16 -10.58
N ARG A 44 0.10 18.63 -11.41
CA ARG A 44 -0.43 19.99 -11.32
C ARG A 44 -1.36 20.15 -10.14
N GLU A 45 -2.19 19.15 -9.88
CA GLU A 45 -3.11 19.13 -8.75
C GLU A 45 -2.34 19.06 -7.43
N LEU A 46 -1.30 18.22 -7.34
CA LEU A 46 -0.37 18.19 -6.21
C LEU A 46 0.29 19.56 -5.98
N GLY A 47 0.74 20.21 -7.07
CA GLY A 47 1.28 21.57 -6.98
C GLY A 47 0.26 22.57 -6.46
N ARG A 48 -1.00 22.49 -6.91
CA ARG A 48 -2.10 23.35 -6.43
C ARG A 48 -2.36 23.16 -4.94
N GLN A 49 -2.40 21.91 -4.49
CA GLN A 49 -2.59 21.57 -3.07
C GLN A 49 -1.48 22.15 -2.18
N LEU A 50 -0.26 22.17 -2.66
CA LEU A 50 0.91 22.69 -1.95
C LEU A 50 1.18 24.19 -2.19
N ASN A 51 0.35 24.84 -3.01
CA ASN A 51 0.58 26.23 -3.45
C ASN A 51 1.95 26.46 -4.13
N VAL A 52 2.37 25.48 -4.94
CA VAL A 52 3.62 25.54 -5.73
C VAL A 52 3.36 25.22 -7.21
N SER A 53 4.32 25.52 -8.08
CA SER A 53 4.18 25.18 -9.50
C SER A 53 4.36 23.67 -9.74
N LYS A 54 3.77 23.13 -10.84
CA LYS A 54 4.04 21.76 -11.31
C LYS A 54 5.56 21.51 -11.45
N THR A 55 6.30 22.49 -11.97
CA THR A 55 7.77 22.39 -12.16
C THR A 55 8.49 22.21 -10.81
N HIS A 56 7.95 22.75 -9.74
CA HIS A 56 8.49 22.52 -8.40
C HIS A 56 8.33 21.05 -7.99
N VAL A 57 7.15 20.46 -8.19
CA VAL A 57 6.90 19.04 -7.87
C VAL A 57 7.78 18.11 -8.72
N VAL A 58 7.95 18.40 -10.03
CA VAL A 58 8.79 17.62 -10.95
C VAL A 58 10.26 17.53 -10.52
N ARG A 59 10.76 18.48 -9.73
CA ARG A 59 12.14 18.39 -9.17
C ARG A 59 12.34 17.25 -8.19
N TYR A 60 11.25 16.72 -7.64
CA TYR A 60 11.24 15.67 -6.62
C TYR A 60 10.71 14.34 -7.15
N PHE A 61 9.73 14.40 -8.06
CA PHE A 61 9.08 13.26 -8.67
C PHE A 61 8.84 13.51 -10.15
N GLU A 62 9.42 12.68 -11.01
CA GLU A 62 9.29 12.81 -12.45
C GLU A 62 7.86 12.59 -12.94
N THR A 63 7.17 11.65 -12.31
CA THR A 63 5.80 11.25 -12.67
C THR A 63 4.89 11.19 -11.44
N ARG A 64 3.60 11.27 -11.66
CA ARG A 64 2.57 11.03 -10.65
C ARG A 64 2.66 9.61 -10.07
N GLU A 65 2.92 8.66 -10.93
CA GLU A 65 3.07 7.25 -10.57
C GLU A 65 4.26 7.05 -9.62
N GLY A 66 5.34 7.80 -9.82
CA GLY A 66 6.48 7.82 -8.89
C GLY A 66 6.11 8.34 -7.50
N VAL A 67 5.24 9.37 -7.41
CA VAL A 67 4.68 9.83 -6.11
C VAL A 67 3.88 8.71 -5.46
N PHE A 68 2.99 8.06 -6.21
CA PHE A 68 2.12 7.02 -5.66
C PHE A 68 2.85 5.74 -5.27
N LEU A 69 3.90 5.35 -5.98
CA LEU A 69 4.76 4.22 -5.59
C LEU A 69 5.47 4.48 -4.26
N GLU A 70 6.01 5.69 -4.09
CA GLU A 70 6.68 6.05 -2.83
C GLU A 70 5.67 6.18 -1.68
N LEU A 71 4.49 6.75 -1.94
CA LEU A 71 3.41 6.80 -0.96
C LEU A 71 2.95 5.39 -0.58
N LEU A 72 2.82 4.48 -1.54
CA LEU A 72 2.49 3.08 -1.28
C LEU A 72 3.51 2.42 -0.34
N ASN A 73 4.81 2.61 -0.58
CA ASN A 73 5.85 2.09 0.30
C ASN A 73 5.75 2.67 1.72
N ARG A 74 5.53 3.99 1.85
CA ARG A 74 5.32 4.66 3.15
C ARG A 74 4.10 4.09 3.89
N GLN A 75 2.97 3.95 3.22
CA GLN A 75 1.74 3.40 3.79
C GLN A 75 1.89 1.95 4.22
N ARG A 76 2.61 1.14 3.43
CA ARG A 76 2.90 -0.25 3.78
C ARG A 76 3.79 -0.38 5.00
N LEU A 77 4.85 0.44 5.10
CA LEU A 77 5.72 0.44 6.27
C LEU A 77 4.94 0.80 7.54
N ALA A 78 4.17 1.88 7.49
CA ALA A 78 3.33 2.31 8.61
C ALA A 78 2.27 1.24 8.98
N TRP A 79 1.69 0.57 7.99
CA TRP A 79 0.79 -0.54 8.22
C TRP A 79 1.49 -1.73 8.90
N LEU A 80 2.67 -2.14 8.46
CA LEU A 80 3.42 -3.25 9.05
C LEU A 80 3.83 -2.96 10.49
N ASP A 81 4.14 -1.70 10.82
CA ASP A 81 4.42 -1.27 12.19
C ASP A 81 3.17 -1.44 13.06
N ALA A 82 2.02 -0.96 12.60
CA ALA A 82 0.76 -1.07 13.33
C ALA A 82 0.26 -2.52 13.39
N LEU A 83 0.42 -3.31 12.31
CA LEU A 83 -0.05 -4.70 12.25
C LEU A 83 0.58 -5.56 13.34
N SER A 84 1.84 -5.30 13.72
CA SER A 84 2.51 -6.04 14.79
C SER A 84 1.77 -5.95 16.13
N GLU A 85 1.08 -4.83 16.37
CA GLU A 85 0.29 -4.55 17.58
C GLU A 85 -1.19 -4.94 17.41
N GLU A 86 -1.71 -4.90 16.18
CA GLU A 86 -3.10 -5.22 15.85
C GLU A 86 -3.36 -6.73 15.75
N LEU A 87 -2.33 -7.53 15.48
CA LEU A 87 -2.44 -8.98 15.48
C LEU A 87 -2.61 -9.51 16.92
N PRO A 88 -3.41 -10.56 17.12
CA PRO A 88 -3.57 -11.16 18.45
C PRO A 88 -2.24 -11.69 18.99
N GLU A 89 -2.04 -11.57 20.32
CA GLU A 89 -0.86 -12.12 20.99
C GLU A 89 -0.80 -13.66 20.86
N PRO A 90 0.39 -14.25 20.63
CA PRO A 90 0.54 -15.69 20.62
C PRO A 90 0.45 -16.27 22.07
N PRO A 91 -0.10 -17.49 22.26
CA PRO A 91 -0.75 -18.31 21.22
C PRO A 91 -2.13 -17.81 20.85
N CYS A 92 -2.46 -17.84 19.55
CA CYS A 92 -3.78 -17.49 19.06
C CYS A 92 -4.27 -18.52 18.03
N GLU A 93 -5.58 -18.55 17.80
CA GLU A 93 -6.12 -19.35 16.71
C GLU A 93 -5.74 -18.72 15.36
N PRO A 94 -5.24 -19.51 14.38
CA PRO A 94 -4.80 -18.99 13.09
C PRO A 94 -5.86 -18.14 12.37
N GLU A 95 -7.15 -18.49 12.49
CA GLU A 95 -8.26 -17.77 11.92
C GLU A 95 -8.44 -16.36 12.52
N GLN A 96 -8.08 -16.19 13.80
CA GLN A 96 -8.12 -14.89 14.47
C GLN A 96 -7.03 -13.96 13.89
N ALA A 97 -5.84 -14.49 13.63
CA ALA A 97 -4.76 -13.74 12.98
C ALA A 97 -5.17 -13.29 11.56
N MET A 98 -5.81 -14.17 10.78
CA MET A 98 -6.30 -13.82 9.42
C MET A 98 -7.41 -12.77 9.46
N ALA A 99 -8.34 -12.87 10.42
CA ALA A 99 -9.39 -11.88 10.58
C ALA A 99 -8.83 -10.50 11.01
N ALA A 100 -7.87 -10.48 11.93
CA ALA A 100 -7.19 -9.25 12.35
C ALA A 100 -6.42 -8.61 11.18
N TRP A 101 -5.69 -9.41 10.39
CA TRP A 101 -5.02 -8.93 9.18
C TRP A 101 -6.00 -8.30 8.19
N ALA A 102 -7.12 -8.97 7.89
CA ALA A 102 -8.13 -8.44 6.98
C ALA A 102 -8.76 -7.14 7.49
N GLY A 103 -9.09 -7.07 8.78
CA GLY A 103 -9.63 -5.88 9.44
C GLY A 103 -8.64 -4.71 9.43
N SER A 104 -7.36 -5.00 9.68
CA SER A 104 -6.28 -4.02 9.64
C SER A 104 -6.16 -3.33 8.26
N LEU A 105 -6.26 -4.09 7.17
CA LEU A 105 -6.27 -3.54 5.82
C LEU A 105 -7.56 -2.77 5.49
N ALA A 106 -8.71 -3.27 5.93
CA ALA A 106 -9.99 -2.59 5.71
C ALA A 106 -10.02 -1.16 6.30
N ALA A 107 -9.29 -0.92 7.39
CA ALA A 107 -9.14 0.39 8.00
C ALA A 107 -8.20 1.34 7.22
N ARG A 108 -7.50 0.86 6.17
CA ARG A 108 -6.45 1.60 5.43
C ARG A 108 -6.79 1.75 3.95
N GLN A 109 -7.83 2.54 3.68
CA GLN A 109 -8.39 2.69 2.34
C GLN A 109 -7.36 3.17 1.30
N VAL A 110 -6.54 4.19 1.63
CA VAL A 110 -5.50 4.71 0.72
C VAL A 110 -4.48 3.63 0.36
N LEU A 111 -4.05 2.81 1.33
CA LEU A 111 -3.14 1.69 1.08
C LEU A 111 -3.75 0.68 0.11
N CYS A 112 -4.98 0.24 0.35
CA CYS A 112 -5.68 -0.74 -0.49
C CYS A 112 -5.93 -0.18 -1.90
N GLN A 113 -6.32 1.09 -2.01
CA GLN A 113 -6.51 1.78 -3.28
C GLN A 113 -5.20 1.82 -4.09
N LEU A 114 -4.10 2.28 -3.50
CA LEU A 114 -2.80 2.33 -4.18
C LEU A 114 -2.34 0.94 -4.61
N TRP A 115 -2.51 -0.08 -3.77
CA TRP A 115 -2.16 -1.45 -4.13
C TRP A 115 -2.99 -1.98 -5.30
N SER A 116 -4.29 -1.70 -5.34
CA SER A 116 -5.16 -2.10 -6.46
C SER A 116 -4.77 -1.46 -7.80
N LEU A 117 -4.15 -0.28 -7.76
CA LEU A 117 -3.68 0.44 -8.95
C LEU A 117 -2.28 -0.02 -9.42
N LEU A 118 -1.53 -0.76 -8.59
CA LEU A 118 -0.13 -1.07 -8.83
C LEU A 118 0.13 -1.69 -10.21
N PRO A 119 -0.49 -2.85 -10.60
CA PRO A 119 -0.12 -3.53 -11.84
C PRO A 119 -0.61 -2.81 -13.10
N ASN A 120 -1.69 -2.05 -13.00
CA ASN A 120 -2.37 -1.47 -14.16
C ASN A 120 -2.02 0.00 -14.41
N VAL A 121 -1.60 0.72 -13.38
CA VAL A 121 -1.36 2.17 -13.44
C VAL A 121 0.05 2.53 -13.00
N LEU A 122 0.45 2.13 -11.78
CA LEU A 122 1.66 2.67 -11.15
C LEU A 122 2.95 2.15 -11.82
N GLU A 123 2.98 0.91 -12.28
CA GLU A 123 4.16 0.31 -12.91
C GLU A 123 4.31 0.67 -14.40
N ARG A 124 3.35 1.39 -15.01
CA ARG A 124 3.37 1.64 -16.47
C ARG A 124 4.14 2.86 -16.92
N ASN A 125 4.17 3.92 -16.10
CA ASN A 125 4.73 5.22 -16.47
C ASN A 125 5.91 5.63 -15.60
N VAL A 126 6.72 4.65 -15.22
CA VAL A 126 7.91 4.85 -14.40
C VAL A 126 9.12 4.19 -15.04
N SER A 127 10.32 4.66 -14.71
CA SER A 127 11.55 4.07 -15.22
C SER A 127 11.81 2.68 -14.62
N ALA A 128 12.58 1.85 -15.34
CA ALA A 128 12.99 0.53 -14.82
C ALA A 128 13.77 0.64 -13.49
N GLU A 129 14.54 1.71 -13.31
CA GLU A 129 15.25 1.99 -12.05
C GLU A 129 14.27 2.23 -10.89
N THR A 130 13.23 3.04 -11.12
CA THR A 130 12.17 3.28 -10.13
C THR A 130 11.45 1.98 -9.76
N VAL A 131 11.11 1.15 -10.76
CA VAL A 131 10.49 -0.16 -10.51
C VAL A 131 11.42 -1.08 -9.73
N LEU A 132 12.71 -1.13 -10.05
CA LEU A 132 13.68 -1.94 -9.33
C LEU A 132 13.75 -1.55 -7.84
N VAL A 133 13.89 -0.26 -7.55
CA VAL A 133 13.91 0.25 -6.17
C VAL A 133 12.62 -0.13 -5.44
N TYR A 134 11.46 0.06 -6.08
CA TYR A 134 10.18 -0.33 -5.52
C TYR A 134 10.13 -1.83 -5.20
N LYS A 135 10.53 -2.71 -6.14
CA LYS A 135 10.48 -4.16 -5.96
C LYS A 135 11.43 -4.67 -4.86
N LEU A 136 12.58 -4.03 -4.67
CA LEU A 136 13.49 -4.37 -3.57
C LEU A 136 12.86 -4.05 -2.21
N ILE A 137 12.26 -2.88 -2.07
CA ILE A 137 11.51 -2.49 -0.85
C ILE A 137 10.29 -3.41 -0.66
N ASP A 138 9.58 -3.75 -1.74
CA ASP A 138 8.45 -4.69 -1.72
C ASP A 138 8.86 -6.06 -1.16
N LEU A 139 10.01 -6.57 -1.57
CA LEU A 139 10.56 -7.84 -1.07
C LEU A 139 10.83 -7.79 0.45
N GLU A 140 11.44 -6.71 0.94
CA GLU A 140 11.67 -6.52 2.38
C GLU A 140 10.36 -6.49 3.17
N HIS A 141 9.37 -5.75 2.68
CA HIS A 141 8.05 -5.66 3.31
C HIS A 141 7.31 -7.01 3.33
N ARG A 142 7.40 -7.79 2.24
CA ARG A 142 6.81 -9.14 2.18
C ARG A 142 7.47 -10.09 3.18
N THR A 143 8.78 -10.08 3.26
CA THR A 143 9.53 -10.89 4.22
C THR A 143 9.15 -10.53 5.67
N ARG A 144 9.04 -9.23 5.97
CA ARG A 144 8.60 -8.78 7.28
C ARG A 144 7.17 -9.25 7.60
N LEU A 145 6.24 -9.12 6.65
CA LEU A 145 4.86 -9.60 6.82
C LEU A 145 4.82 -11.10 7.06
N ALA A 146 5.56 -11.89 6.26
CA ALA A 146 5.63 -13.34 6.43
C ALA A 146 6.14 -13.72 7.83
N THR A 147 7.15 -13.00 8.36
CA THR A 147 7.65 -13.19 9.72
C THR A 147 6.57 -12.90 10.76
N LEU A 148 5.88 -11.76 10.66
CA LEU A 148 4.79 -11.40 11.58
C LEU A 148 3.68 -12.46 11.61
N ILE A 149 3.34 -13.04 10.47
CA ILE A 149 2.32 -14.10 10.39
C ILE A 149 2.82 -15.41 10.96
N ARG A 150 4.07 -15.81 10.70
CA ARG A 150 4.65 -17.04 11.29
C ARG A 150 4.72 -16.98 12.80
N ASP A 151 4.98 -15.83 13.38
CA ASP A 151 4.98 -15.65 14.85
C ASP A 151 3.61 -15.98 15.46
N ARG A 152 2.50 -15.82 14.70
CA ARG A 152 1.13 -16.14 15.11
C ARG A 152 0.69 -17.54 14.67
N VAL A 153 1.29 -18.05 13.61
CA VAL A 153 0.98 -19.37 13.03
C VAL A 153 2.29 -20.17 12.85
N PRO A 154 2.90 -20.68 13.94
CA PRO A 154 4.20 -21.37 13.90
C PRO A 154 4.22 -22.64 13.05
N ALA A 155 3.06 -23.18 12.70
CA ALA A 155 2.93 -24.34 11.81
C ALA A 155 3.27 -24.03 10.33
N LEU A 156 3.29 -22.73 9.94
CA LEU A 156 3.72 -22.34 8.60
C LEU A 156 5.24 -22.43 8.44
N THR A 157 5.69 -23.02 7.34
CA THR A 157 7.08 -22.89 6.90
C THR A 157 7.34 -21.44 6.43
N GLU A 158 8.61 -21.09 6.27
CA GLU A 158 8.98 -19.76 5.73
C GLU A 158 8.46 -19.55 4.32
N ASP A 159 8.57 -20.58 3.47
CA ASP A 159 8.10 -20.57 2.08
C ASP A 159 6.57 -20.46 1.99
N ASP A 160 5.83 -21.19 2.84
CA ASP A 160 4.38 -21.10 2.90
C ASP A 160 3.91 -19.72 3.39
N ALA A 161 4.61 -19.11 4.34
CA ALA A 161 4.29 -17.77 4.82
C ALA A 161 4.53 -16.72 3.72
N LEU A 162 5.61 -16.82 2.95
CA LEU A 162 5.85 -15.96 1.78
C LEU A 162 4.77 -16.18 0.72
N THR A 163 4.43 -17.44 0.42
CA THR A 163 3.36 -17.80 -0.52
C THR A 163 2.01 -17.22 -0.07
N LEU A 164 1.69 -17.31 1.22
CA LEU A 164 0.47 -16.71 1.78
C LEU A 164 0.45 -15.18 1.56
N THR A 165 1.57 -14.49 1.82
CA THR A 165 1.65 -13.04 1.60
C THR A 165 1.50 -12.66 0.12
N GLU A 166 2.04 -13.46 -0.80
CA GLU A 166 1.88 -13.24 -2.24
C GLU A 166 0.43 -13.38 -2.68
N TYR A 167 -0.24 -14.46 -2.27
CA TYR A 167 -1.64 -14.68 -2.59
C TYR A 167 -2.55 -13.64 -1.93
N ALA A 168 -2.21 -13.20 -0.72
CA ALA A 168 -2.90 -12.11 -0.03
C ALA A 168 -2.87 -10.82 -0.86
N VAL A 169 -1.69 -10.39 -1.34
CA VAL A 169 -1.56 -9.17 -2.15
C VAL A 169 -2.33 -9.30 -3.47
N VAL A 170 -2.19 -10.41 -4.19
CA VAL A 170 -2.92 -10.64 -5.45
C VAL A 170 -4.43 -10.60 -5.23
N SER A 171 -4.90 -11.25 -4.14
CA SER A 171 -6.32 -11.27 -3.79
C SER A 171 -6.84 -9.87 -3.42
N LEU A 172 -6.07 -9.08 -2.67
CA LEU A 172 -6.42 -7.70 -2.34
C LEU A 172 -6.55 -6.84 -3.61
N VAL A 173 -5.55 -6.91 -4.50
CA VAL A 173 -5.52 -6.16 -5.77
C VAL A 173 -6.77 -6.44 -6.60
N GLY A 174 -7.21 -7.69 -6.65
CA GLY A 174 -8.41 -8.10 -7.38
C GLY A 174 -9.71 -7.74 -6.66
N LEU A 175 -9.75 -7.85 -5.34
CA LEU A 175 -10.97 -7.72 -4.55
C LEU A 175 -11.34 -6.26 -4.22
N TRP A 176 -10.33 -5.41 -3.93
CA TRP A 176 -10.55 -4.05 -3.46
C TRP A 176 -11.46 -3.21 -4.38
N PRO A 177 -11.28 -3.21 -5.73
CA PRO A 177 -12.15 -2.44 -6.61
C PRO A 177 -13.63 -2.83 -6.53
N PHE A 178 -13.94 -4.10 -6.24
CA PHE A 178 -15.32 -4.57 -6.09
C PHE A 178 -15.96 -4.10 -4.78
N SER A 179 -15.17 -3.78 -3.77
CA SER A 179 -15.66 -3.23 -2.50
C SER A 179 -15.92 -1.72 -2.54
N CYS A 180 -15.49 -1.05 -3.62
CA CYS A 180 -15.66 0.38 -3.86
C CYS A 180 -16.52 0.61 -5.12
N PRO A 181 -17.79 0.18 -5.15
CA PRO A 181 -18.63 0.25 -6.33
C PRO A 181 -18.95 1.71 -6.72
N THR A 182 -19.07 1.96 -8.02
CA THR A 182 -19.62 3.23 -8.49
C THR A 182 -21.07 3.41 -8.01
N PRO A 183 -21.61 4.65 -7.95
CA PRO A 183 -23.01 4.88 -7.56
C PRO A 183 -24.02 4.03 -8.33
N ALA A 184 -23.82 3.86 -9.64
CA ALA A 184 -24.70 3.03 -10.48
C ALA A 184 -24.64 1.54 -10.12
N ILE A 185 -23.44 1.01 -9.80
CA ILE A 185 -23.28 -0.37 -9.35
C ILE A 185 -23.90 -0.55 -7.95
N ALA A 186 -23.67 0.38 -7.04
CA ALA A 186 -24.24 0.35 -5.71
C ALA A 186 -25.78 0.36 -5.75
N GLU A 187 -26.38 1.19 -6.60
CA GLU A 187 -27.83 1.24 -6.84
C GLU A 187 -28.36 -0.09 -7.39
N ALA A 188 -27.72 -0.63 -8.44
CA ALA A 188 -28.12 -1.89 -9.05
C ALA A 188 -28.02 -3.07 -8.08
N THR A 189 -26.95 -3.14 -7.29
CA THR A 189 -26.72 -4.21 -6.29
C THR A 189 -27.54 -4.04 -5.01
N ALA A 190 -28.33 -2.96 -4.87
CA ALA A 190 -29.33 -2.82 -3.82
C ALA A 190 -30.51 -3.80 -3.99
N ASP A 191 -30.75 -4.32 -5.21
CA ASP A 191 -31.75 -5.37 -5.45
C ASP A 191 -31.45 -6.62 -4.58
N PRO A 192 -32.42 -7.13 -3.81
CA PRO A 192 -32.24 -8.30 -2.94
C PRO A 192 -31.75 -9.55 -3.67
N ARG A 193 -32.06 -9.71 -4.95
CA ARG A 193 -31.58 -10.83 -5.80
C ARG A 193 -30.07 -10.81 -6.02
N LEU A 194 -29.43 -9.66 -5.82
CA LEU A 194 -28.00 -9.42 -6.02
C LEU A 194 -27.23 -9.30 -4.70
N GLU A 195 -27.81 -9.75 -3.58
CA GLU A 195 -27.15 -9.69 -2.26
C GLU A 195 -25.75 -10.31 -2.28
N ARG A 196 -25.56 -11.45 -2.97
CA ARG A 196 -24.27 -12.12 -3.13
C ARG A 196 -23.26 -11.38 -4.02
N ALA A 197 -23.71 -10.39 -4.80
CA ALA A 197 -22.83 -9.55 -5.60
C ALA A 197 -22.21 -8.39 -4.82
N ARG A 198 -22.65 -8.14 -3.59
CA ARG A 198 -22.09 -7.12 -2.72
C ARG A 198 -20.83 -7.66 -2.07
N VAL A 199 -19.77 -6.89 -2.13
CA VAL A 199 -18.49 -7.24 -1.52
C VAL A 199 -18.33 -6.50 -0.19
N ASP A 200 -18.35 -7.25 0.90
CA ASP A 200 -17.85 -6.81 2.20
C ASP A 200 -16.36 -7.18 2.26
N PHE A 201 -15.49 -6.18 2.09
CA PHE A 201 -14.05 -6.43 1.95
C PHE A 201 -13.46 -7.20 3.14
N PRO A 202 -13.59 -6.75 4.40
CA PRO A 202 -12.96 -7.46 5.52
C PRO A 202 -13.49 -8.90 5.68
N VAL A 203 -14.77 -9.14 5.42
CA VAL A 203 -15.35 -10.48 5.50
C VAL A 203 -14.80 -11.38 4.39
N MET A 204 -14.92 -10.95 3.12
CA MET A 204 -14.52 -11.77 1.98
C MET A 204 -12.99 -11.95 1.94
N TYR A 205 -12.24 -10.91 2.21
CA TYR A 205 -10.78 -10.99 2.25
C TYR A 205 -10.29 -11.88 3.39
N GLY A 206 -10.90 -11.79 4.56
CA GLY A 206 -10.63 -12.68 5.69
C GLY A 206 -10.88 -14.15 5.36
N GLU A 207 -11.97 -14.46 4.67
CA GLU A 207 -12.27 -15.84 4.22
C GLU A 207 -11.26 -16.34 3.16
N ILE A 208 -10.80 -15.48 2.27
CA ILE A 208 -9.73 -15.81 1.31
C ILE A 208 -8.45 -16.15 2.06
N LEU A 209 -8.03 -15.34 3.03
CA LEU A 209 -6.84 -15.57 3.83
C LEU A 209 -6.92 -16.89 4.60
N LYS A 210 -8.05 -17.16 5.29
CA LYS A 210 -8.27 -18.40 6.04
C LYS A 210 -8.23 -19.63 5.13
N THR A 211 -8.91 -19.57 3.97
CA THR A 211 -8.92 -20.67 3.00
C THR A 211 -7.53 -20.95 2.45
N THR A 212 -6.79 -19.89 2.13
CA THR A 212 -5.40 -20.01 1.65
C THR A 212 -4.51 -20.62 2.72
N LEU A 213 -4.59 -20.13 3.95
CA LEU A 213 -3.86 -20.66 5.10
C LEU A 213 -4.14 -22.15 5.31
N ALA A 214 -5.42 -22.55 5.35
CA ALA A 214 -5.81 -23.95 5.52
C ALA A 214 -5.25 -24.83 4.41
N GLY A 215 -5.25 -24.35 3.16
CA GLY A 215 -4.67 -25.06 2.01
C GLY A 215 -3.14 -25.23 2.12
N LEU A 216 -2.42 -24.24 2.65
CA LEU A 216 -0.98 -24.31 2.87
C LEU A 216 -0.63 -25.29 4.01
N LEU A 217 -1.34 -25.20 5.15
CA LEU A 217 -1.15 -26.09 6.30
C LEU A 217 -1.47 -27.57 5.96
N ALA A 218 -2.35 -27.83 5.00
CA ALA A 218 -2.67 -29.20 4.57
C ALA A 218 -1.59 -29.81 3.65
N ARG A 219 -0.60 -29.03 3.18
CA ARG A 219 0.53 -29.53 2.36
C ARG A 219 1.73 -29.98 3.22
N SER A 220 1.78 -29.44 4.44
CA SER A 220 2.86 -29.72 5.41
C SER A 220 2.56 -31.00 6.17
#